data_63ca37130e0b6b09511af4ef925acfea
#
_entry.id   63ca37130e0b6b09511af4ef925acfea
#
_cell.length_a   1.000
_cell.length_b   1.000
_cell.length_c   1.000
_cell.angle_alpha   90.00
_cell.angle_beta   90.00
_cell.angle_gamma   90.00
#
_symmetry.space_group_name_H-M   'P 1'
#
loop_
_entity.id
_entity.type
_entity.pdbx_description
1 polymer ?
#
loop_
_entity_poly.entity_id
_entity_poly.type
_entity_poly.pdbx_seq_one_letter_code
_entity_poly.pdbx_strand_id
1 'polypeptide(L)'
;MEENPGPALYREVQKMDPGRPIIKGSFCEDDLLSGDSHNYLGSLCGGEYADIYEQTEKLNTEYGFDAPGSSENLKTVPAVYHRLEKLVDDIPKIQEYQYKLLKYYTEHYRIQKYEPCSGYIQFMFIDLCPQSFYGLYDWWGIPKKKGLQAILESNAPVGAFAKHKDYLDSLYIVNDTDGALGECELTWIITETLNGELVEREVLKQKFRQTAVSW
;
A
#
# COMPACT_ATOMS: atom_id res chain seq x y z
N MET A 1 -5.91 26.48 28.41
CA MET A 1 -5.16 25.63 27.47
C MET A 1 -5.12 24.26 28.13
N GLU A 2 -5.75 23.27 27.54
CA GLU A 2 -5.59 21.88 28.01
C GLU A 2 -4.14 21.47 27.82
N GLU A 3 -3.53 20.92 28.87
CA GLU A 3 -2.16 20.41 28.79
C GLU A 3 -2.15 19.20 27.84
N ASN A 4 -1.21 19.15 26.91
CA ASN A 4 -1.02 18.00 26.03
C ASN A 4 -0.67 16.75 26.90
N PRO A 5 -1.51 15.71 26.95
CA PRO A 5 -1.26 14.54 27.79
C PRO A 5 -0.16 13.61 27.22
N GLY A 6 0.25 13.82 25.98
CA GLY A 6 1.17 12.92 25.27
C GLY A 6 2.48 12.64 26.03
N PRO A 7 3.23 13.66 26.53
CA PRO A 7 4.47 13.40 27.24
C PRO A 7 4.31 12.60 28.54
N ALA A 8 3.18 12.79 29.23
CA ALA A 8 2.89 12.03 30.44
C ALA A 8 2.57 10.57 30.10
N LEU A 9 1.72 10.35 29.12
CA LEU A 9 1.36 9.03 28.64
C LEU A 9 2.58 8.24 28.14
N TYR A 10 3.45 8.87 27.34
CA TYR A 10 4.69 8.25 26.87
C TYR A 10 5.54 7.73 28.03
N ARG A 11 5.76 8.56 29.06
CA ARG A 11 6.56 8.17 30.24
C ARG A 11 5.92 7.00 31.01
N GLU A 12 4.60 6.99 31.15
CA GLU A 12 3.93 5.91 31.86
C GLU A 12 3.98 4.59 31.08
N VAL A 13 3.76 4.62 29.75
CA VAL A 13 3.89 3.42 28.90
C VAL A 13 5.32 2.88 28.95
N GLN A 14 6.32 3.76 28.87
CA GLN A 14 7.74 3.36 28.94
C GLN A 14 8.10 2.69 30.26
N LYS A 15 7.48 3.10 31.40
CA LYS A 15 7.67 2.44 32.69
C LYS A 15 6.97 1.09 32.75
N MET A 16 5.77 0.99 32.16
CA MET A 16 4.95 -0.22 32.21
C MET A 16 5.47 -1.33 31.30
N ASP A 17 6.05 -0.96 30.14
CA ASP A 17 6.58 -1.90 29.14
C ASP A 17 7.91 -1.40 28.56
N PRO A 18 8.99 -1.47 29.33
CA PRO A 18 10.31 -0.95 28.90
C PRO A 18 10.97 -1.80 27.80
N GLY A 19 10.43 -2.97 27.50
CA GLY A 19 10.99 -3.89 26.50
C GLY A 19 10.47 -3.66 25.10
N ARG A 20 9.47 -2.81 24.91
CA ARG A 20 8.90 -2.52 23.59
C ARG A 20 9.29 -1.14 23.08
N PRO A 21 9.58 -1.00 21.79
CA PRO A 21 9.70 0.31 21.16
C PRO A 21 8.39 1.10 21.31
N ILE A 22 8.49 2.37 21.66
CA ILE A 22 7.35 3.26 21.82
C ILE A 22 7.53 4.43 20.87
N ILE A 23 6.57 4.62 19.97
CA ILE A 23 6.48 5.78 19.09
C ILE A 23 5.69 6.86 19.83
N LYS A 24 6.27 8.05 19.99
CA LYS A 24 5.67 9.16 20.75
C LYS A 24 4.40 9.72 20.11
N GLY A 25 4.31 9.63 18.82
CA GLY A 25 3.16 10.03 18.03
C GLY A 25 3.27 9.43 16.64
N SER A 26 2.12 9.13 16.04
CA SER A 26 2.11 8.70 14.64
C SER A 26 2.55 9.86 13.77
N PHE A 27 3.46 9.60 12.82
CA PHE A 27 4.09 10.59 11.96
C PHE A 27 4.77 11.72 12.75
N CYS A 28 5.77 11.36 13.56
CA CYS A 28 6.56 12.31 14.34
C CYS A 28 7.83 12.70 13.57
N GLU A 29 7.75 13.69 12.69
CA GLU A 29 8.86 14.15 11.84
C GLU A 29 10.09 14.63 12.64
N ASP A 30 9.87 15.15 13.84
CA ASP A 30 10.95 15.68 14.70
C ASP A 30 11.73 14.58 15.42
N ASP A 31 11.25 13.32 15.39
CA ASP A 31 11.91 12.19 16.03
C ASP A 31 12.51 11.24 14.98
N LEU A 32 13.74 11.53 14.58
CA LEU A 32 14.49 10.69 13.64
C LEU A 32 14.69 9.24 14.11
N LEU A 33 14.49 8.96 15.40
CA LEU A 33 14.61 7.63 15.98
C LEU A 33 13.29 6.86 15.94
N SER A 34 12.15 7.53 15.79
CA SER A 34 10.85 6.86 15.74
C SER A 34 10.75 5.91 14.53
N GLY A 35 11.32 6.31 13.42
CA GLY A 35 11.28 5.53 12.18
C GLY A 35 9.90 5.43 11.56
N ASP A 36 8.91 6.12 12.12
CA ASP A 36 7.51 6.15 11.67
C ASP A 36 7.32 7.15 10.55
N SER A 37 6.58 6.75 9.51
CA SER A 37 6.24 7.63 8.40
C SER A 37 4.80 7.42 7.94
N HIS A 38 4.21 8.51 7.40
CA HIS A 38 2.98 8.46 6.61
C HIS A 38 3.31 8.89 5.19
N ASN A 39 2.97 8.09 4.20
CA ASN A 39 3.28 8.39 2.81
C ASN A 39 2.04 8.32 1.93
N TYR A 40 1.72 9.46 1.32
CA TYR A 40 0.53 9.62 0.49
C TYR A 40 0.86 10.25 -0.88
N LEU A 41 2.04 9.95 -1.44
CA LEU A 41 2.39 10.33 -2.81
C LEU A 41 1.39 9.74 -3.81
N GLY A 42 1.00 10.54 -4.78
CA GLY A 42 -0.08 10.17 -5.70
C GLY A 42 -1.48 10.28 -5.10
N SER A 43 -1.60 10.76 -3.83
CA SER A 43 -2.83 11.02 -3.10
C SER A 43 -2.77 12.39 -2.44
N LEU A 44 -2.87 12.47 -1.11
CA LEU A 44 -2.88 13.73 -0.35
C LEU A 44 -1.61 14.57 -0.51
N CYS A 45 -0.46 13.95 -0.70
CA CYS A 45 0.83 14.64 -0.82
C CYS A 45 1.16 15.08 -2.26
N GLY A 46 0.25 14.87 -3.22
CA GLY A 46 0.51 15.16 -4.63
C GLY A 46 1.53 14.19 -5.25
N GLY A 47 2.12 14.55 -6.41
CA GLY A 47 3.05 13.69 -7.14
C GLY A 47 2.36 12.49 -7.80
N GLU A 48 3.15 11.51 -8.19
CA GLU A 48 2.68 10.26 -8.74
C GLU A 48 2.90 9.10 -7.75
N TYR A 49 2.05 8.07 -7.79
CA TYR A 49 2.22 6.91 -6.91
C TYR A 49 3.54 6.16 -7.17
N ALA A 50 4.07 6.24 -8.38
CA ALA A 50 5.37 5.66 -8.74
C ALA A 50 6.56 6.38 -8.07
N ASP A 51 6.37 7.60 -7.56
CA ASP A 51 7.41 8.33 -6.81
C ASP A 51 7.77 7.62 -5.50
N ILE A 52 6.95 6.67 -5.05
CA ILE A 52 7.28 5.81 -3.90
C ILE A 52 8.60 5.06 -4.09
N TYR A 53 9.00 4.76 -5.31
CA TYR A 53 10.25 4.07 -5.59
C TYR A 53 11.51 4.86 -5.23
N GLU A 54 11.37 6.16 -5.01
CA GLU A 54 12.44 7.06 -4.55
C GLU A 54 12.49 7.19 -3.02
N GLN A 55 11.49 6.64 -2.34
CA GLN A 55 11.36 6.75 -0.90
C GLN A 55 12.07 5.60 -0.18
N THR A 56 12.56 5.92 1.02
CA THR A 56 13.26 4.97 1.89
C THR A 56 12.75 5.15 3.31
N GLU A 57 11.98 4.20 3.79
CA GLU A 57 11.27 4.29 5.07
C GLU A 57 11.58 3.08 5.95
N LYS A 58 11.81 3.31 7.23
CA LYS A 58 12.05 2.23 8.20
C LYS A 58 10.77 1.51 8.60
N LEU A 59 9.71 2.28 8.82
CA LEU A 59 8.39 1.81 9.17
C LEU A 59 7.37 2.80 8.61
N ASN A 60 6.50 2.33 7.74
CA ASN A 60 5.38 3.14 7.29
C ASN A 60 4.12 2.74 8.07
N THR A 61 3.51 3.66 8.80
CA THR A 61 2.31 3.41 9.61
C THR A 61 1.03 3.85 8.94
N GLU A 62 1.12 4.60 7.82
CA GLU A 62 -0.03 4.89 6.97
C GLU A 62 0.36 5.11 5.52
N TYR A 63 -0.26 4.40 4.61
CA TYR A 63 -0.33 4.69 3.17
C TYR A 63 -1.70 4.30 2.63
N GLY A 64 -2.17 4.99 1.62
CA GLY A 64 -3.48 4.68 1.05
C GLY A 64 -3.95 5.67 -0.01
N PHE A 65 -5.12 5.38 -0.55
CA PHE A 65 -5.80 6.24 -1.51
C PHE A 65 -7.31 6.18 -1.30
N ASP A 66 -7.97 7.32 -1.40
CA ASP A 66 -9.42 7.45 -1.24
C ASP A 66 -10.15 7.07 -2.54
N ALA A 67 -10.90 5.99 -2.48
CA ALA A 67 -11.79 5.58 -3.57
C ALA A 67 -13.19 5.29 -3.02
N PRO A 68 -14.23 5.95 -3.53
CA PRO A 68 -15.59 5.71 -3.09
C PRO A 68 -16.04 4.25 -3.30
N GLY A 69 -16.98 3.80 -2.47
CA GLY A 69 -17.71 2.55 -2.67
C GLY A 69 -18.66 2.62 -3.86
N SER A 70 -19.68 1.75 -3.88
CA SER A 70 -20.65 1.76 -4.97
C SER A 70 -21.55 2.99 -4.94
N SER A 71 -21.99 3.43 -6.12
CA SER A 71 -22.94 4.54 -6.25
C SER A 71 -24.29 4.25 -5.57
N GLU A 72 -24.70 2.98 -5.54
CA GLU A 72 -25.92 2.54 -4.87
C GLU A 72 -25.86 2.79 -3.37
N ASN A 73 -24.73 2.44 -2.74
CA ASN A 73 -24.50 2.68 -1.33
C ASN A 73 -24.44 4.18 -1.02
N LEU A 74 -23.72 4.96 -1.84
CA LEU A 74 -23.62 6.41 -1.66
C LEU A 74 -24.97 7.11 -1.72
N LYS A 75 -25.90 6.65 -2.56
CA LYS A 75 -27.28 7.17 -2.65
C LYS A 75 -28.07 7.06 -1.34
N THR A 76 -27.69 6.14 -0.45
CA THR A 76 -28.32 6.00 0.87
C THR A 76 -27.97 7.16 1.82
N VAL A 77 -26.95 7.97 1.47
CA VAL A 77 -26.54 9.17 2.22
C VAL A 77 -26.56 10.38 1.27
N PRO A 78 -27.73 11.00 1.05
CA PRO A 78 -27.92 12.04 0.03
C PRO A 78 -26.90 13.19 0.08
N ALA A 79 -26.52 13.62 1.28
CA ALA A 79 -25.55 14.71 1.45
C ALA A 79 -24.15 14.33 0.95
N VAL A 80 -23.76 13.07 1.03
CA VAL A 80 -22.49 12.56 0.49
C VAL A 80 -22.60 12.36 -1.01
N TYR A 81 -23.67 11.71 -1.45
CA TYR A 81 -23.92 11.45 -2.86
C TYR A 81 -23.92 12.73 -3.68
N HIS A 82 -24.62 13.77 -3.21
CA HIS A 82 -24.70 15.05 -3.91
C HIS A 82 -23.32 15.73 -4.11
N ARG A 83 -22.40 15.56 -3.17
CA ARG A 83 -21.04 16.08 -3.32
C ARG A 83 -20.20 15.30 -4.34
N LEU A 84 -20.49 14.01 -4.52
CA LEU A 84 -19.78 13.12 -5.43
C LEU A 84 -20.50 12.91 -6.76
N GLU A 85 -21.66 13.51 -6.97
CA GLU A 85 -22.55 13.28 -8.12
C GLU A 85 -21.80 13.36 -9.46
N LYS A 86 -20.87 14.30 -9.59
CA LYS A 86 -20.08 14.49 -10.81
C LYS A 86 -18.99 13.41 -11.02
N LEU A 87 -18.66 12.64 -9.97
CA LEU A 87 -17.62 11.62 -10.00
C LEU A 87 -18.18 10.20 -10.01
N VAL A 88 -19.50 10.05 -9.92
CA VAL A 88 -20.14 8.73 -9.79
C VAL A 88 -19.79 7.81 -10.95
N ASP A 89 -19.77 8.32 -12.18
CA ASP A 89 -19.43 7.55 -13.37
C ASP A 89 -17.94 7.19 -13.46
N ASP A 90 -17.08 7.90 -12.72
CA ASP A 90 -15.65 7.67 -12.66
C ASP A 90 -15.22 6.77 -11.49
N ILE A 91 -16.14 6.37 -10.60
CA ILE A 91 -15.83 5.48 -9.46
C ILE A 91 -15.00 4.25 -9.88
N PRO A 92 -15.32 3.53 -10.97
CA PRO A 92 -14.50 2.40 -11.40
C PRO A 92 -13.05 2.78 -11.74
N LYS A 93 -12.83 3.94 -12.34
CA LYS A 93 -11.48 4.45 -12.65
C LYS A 93 -10.74 4.87 -11.39
N ILE A 94 -11.44 5.48 -10.44
CA ILE A 94 -10.88 5.88 -9.15
C ILE A 94 -10.46 4.64 -8.36
N GLN A 95 -11.27 3.59 -8.35
CA GLN A 95 -10.93 2.31 -7.72
C GLN A 95 -9.77 1.59 -8.44
N GLU A 96 -9.67 1.71 -9.76
CA GLU A 96 -8.52 1.20 -10.52
C GLU A 96 -7.22 1.95 -10.15
N TYR A 97 -7.30 3.25 -9.93
CA TYR A 97 -6.17 4.03 -9.44
C TYR A 97 -5.78 3.61 -8.02
N GLN A 98 -6.75 3.40 -7.13
CA GLN A 98 -6.52 2.84 -5.79
C GLN A 98 -5.77 1.50 -5.88
N TYR A 99 -6.20 0.60 -6.79
CA TYR A 99 -5.53 -0.68 -7.02
C TYR A 99 -4.05 -0.48 -7.37
N LYS A 100 -3.75 0.38 -8.33
CA LYS A 100 -2.38 0.65 -8.78
C LYS A 100 -1.54 1.22 -7.64
N LEU A 101 -2.01 2.25 -6.97
CA LEU A 101 -1.28 2.89 -5.88
C LEU A 101 -0.98 1.89 -4.75
N LEU A 102 -1.99 1.18 -4.25
CA LEU A 102 -1.81 0.21 -3.18
C LEU A 102 -0.84 -0.91 -3.57
N LYS A 103 -0.90 -1.37 -4.83
CA LYS A 103 0.00 -2.37 -5.36
C LYS A 103 1.45 -1.87 -5.37
N TYR A 104 1.72 -0.68 -5.94
CA TYR A 104 3.04 -0.07 -6.00
C TYR A 104 3.66 0.12 -4.62
N TYR A 105 2.90 0.63 -3.66
CA TYR A 105 3.36 0.86 -2.30
C TYR A 105 3.69 -0.44 -1.57
N THR A 106 2.77 -1.39 -1.58
CA THR A 106 2.96 -2.68 -0.90
C THR A 106 4.15 -3.44 -1.46
N GLU A 107 4.29 -3.48 -2.80
CA GLU A 107 5.41 -4.15 -3.46
C GLU A 107 6.73 -3.46 -3.16
N HIS A 108 6.76 -2.11 -3.17
CA HIS A 108 7.94 -1.34 -2.82
C HIS A 108 8.44 -1.62 -1.41
N TYR A 109 7.54 -1.59 -0.40
CA TYR A 109 7.92 -1.90 0.97
C TYR A 109 8.41 -3.34 1.13
N ARG A 110 7.83 -4.27 0.41
CA ARG A 110 8.28 -5.67 0.43
C ARG A 110 9.63 -5.86 -0.25
N ILE A 111 9.93 -5.12 -1.32
CA ILE A 111 11.25 -5.10 -1.95
C ILE A 111 12.32 -4.59 -0.99
N GLN A 112 11.98 -3.61 -0.15
CA GLN A 112 12.89 -3.01 0.84
C GLN A 112 12.89 -3.76 2.19
N LYS A 113 12.27 -4.93 2.28
CA LYS A 113 12.13 -5.71 3.51
C LYS A 113 13.47 -5.86 4.23
N TYR A 114 13.48 -5.32 5.46
CA TYR A 114 14.56 -5.23 6.43
C TYR A 114 15.73 -4.28 6.07
N GLU A 115 15.85 -3.79 4.85
CA GLU A 115 16.88 -2.83 4.45
C GLU A 115 16.30 -1.70 3.58
N PRO A 116 15.66 -0.68 4.18
CA PRO A 116 15.47 -0.43 5.61
C PRO A 116 14.09 -0.77 6.17
N CYS A 117 13.12 -1.20 5.33
CA CYS A 117 11.72 -1.31 5.73
C CYS A 117 11.47 -2.50 6.65
N SER A 118 11.09 -2.22 7.89
CA SER A 118 10.74 -3.23 8.90
C SER A 118 9.24 -3.53 8.97
N GLY A 119 8.41 -2.71 8.34
CA GLY A 119 6.97 -2.90 8.32
C GLY A 119 6.21 -1.77 7.62
N TYR A 120 4.97 -2.06 7.25
CA TYR A 120 4.06 -1.11 6.61
C TYR A 120 2.62 -1.42 6.99
N ILE A 121 1.79 -0.39 7.09
CA ILE A 121 0.38 -0.49 7.47
C ILE A 121 -0.45 0.31 6.47
N GLN A 122 -1.33 -0.40 5.77
CA GLN A 122 -2.27 0.23 4.84
C GLN A 122 -3.38 0.95 5.62
N PHE A 123 -3.66 2.18 5.31
CA PHE A 123 -4.76 2.97 5.82
C PHE A 123 -5.86 3.04 4.76
N MET A 124 -7.02 2.39 4.98
CA MET A 124 -7.40 1.63 6.16
C MET A 124 -8.22 0.40 5.77
N PHE A 125 -8.57 -0.48 6.74
CA PHE A 125 -9.31 -1.70 6.44
C PHE A 125 -10.76 -1.41 6.02
N ILE A 126 -11.48 -0.57 6.79
CA ILE A 126 -12.87 -0.21 6.52
C ILE A 126 -13.07 1.30 6.68
N ASP A 127 -13.91 1.89 5.85
CA ASP A 127 -14.25 3.30 5.95
C ASP A 127 -14.87 3.65 7.30
N LEU A 128 -14.40 4.71 7.94
CA LEU A 128 -14.84 5.15 9.27
C LEU A 128 -16.26 5.71 9.29
N CYS A 129 -16.70 6.22 8.16
CA CYS A 129 -17.99 6.86 7.98
C CYS A 129 -18.34 6.93 6.48
N PRO A 130 -19.61 7.25 6.12
CA PRO A 130 -20.04 7.28 4.72
C PRO A 130 -19.27 8.22 3.79
N GLN A 131 -18.50 9.14 4.33
CA GLN A 131 -17.71 10.14 3.59
C GLN A 131 -16.18 9.94 3.68
N SER A 132 -15.74 8.85 4.28
CA SER A 132 -14.36 8.39 4.29
C SER A 132 -14.21 7.29 3.26
N PHE A 133 -13.16 7.31 2.44
CA PHE A 133 -13.04 6.41 1.28
C PHE A 133 -11.70 5.68 1.19
N TYR A 134 -10.90 5.69 2.23
CA TYR A 134 -9.59 5.02 2.27
C TYR A 134 -9.67 3.51 2.51
N GLY A 135 -10.82 3.00 2.99
CA GLY A 135 -11.02 1.60 3.32
C GLY A 135 -10.91 0.67 2.11
N LEU A 136 -10.50 -0.58 2.38
CA LEU A 136 -10.66 -1.71 1.45
C LEU A 136 -12.12 -2.18 1.41
N TYR A 137 -12.85 -1.91 2.48
CA TYR A 137 -14.28 -2.07 2.60
C TYR A 137 -14.92 -0.69 2.76
N ASP A 138 -16.09 -0.50 2.16
CA ASP A 138 -16.84 0.72 2.38
C ASP A 138 -17.52 0.74 3.75
N TRP A 139 -18.13 1.88 4.13
CA TRP A 139 -18.87 2.04 5.38
C TRP A 139 -19.96 0.98 5.60
N TRP A 140 -20.55 0.46 4.54
CA TRP A 140 -21.60 -0.57 4.60
C TRP A 140 -21.04 -2.00 4.69
N GLY A 141 -19.70 -2.14 4.77
CA GLY A 141 -19.02 -3.43 4.84
C GLY A 141 -18.92 -4.16 3.50
N ILE A 142 -19.08 -3.45 2.39
CA ILE A 142 -18.97 -4.02 1.04
C ILE A 142 -17.52 -3.84 0.56
N PRO A 143 -16.86 -4.92 0.09
CA PRO A 143 -15.48 -4.82 -0.37
C PRO A 143 -15.38 -3.94 -1.63
N LYS A 144 -14.43 -3.04 -1.62
CA LYS A 144 -13.95 -2.33 -2.81
C LYS A 144 -13.01 -3.28 -3.55
N LYS A 145 -13.55 -4.02 -4.48
CA LYS A 145 -12.92 -5.20 -5.09
C LYS A 145 -11.50 -4.95 -5.58
N LYS A 146 -11.24 -3.80 -6.20
CA LYS A 146 -9.92 -3.44 -6.75
C LYS A 146 -8.88 -3.20 -5.65
N GLY A 147 -9.19 -2.38 -4.65
CA GLY A 147 -8.27 -2.13 -3.53
C GLY A 147 -7.96 -3.40 -2.74
N LEU A 148 -8.98 -4.21 -2.44
CA LEU A 148 -8.79 -5.49 -1.78
C LEU A 148 -7.95 -6.46 -2.61
N GLN A 149 -8.18 -6.53 -3.93
CA GLN A 149 -7.38 -7.34 -4.85
C GLN A 149 -5.91 -6.93 -4.83
N ALA A 150 -5.61 -5.63 -4.87
CA ALA A 150 -4.23 -5.13 -4.80
C ALA A 150 -3.49 -5.65 -3.56
N ILE A 151 -4.13 -5.54 -2.39
CA ILE A 151 -3.54 -5.99 -1.13
C ILE A 151 -3.35 -7.51 -1.09
N LEU A 152 -4.31 -8.29 -1.56
CA LEU A 152 -4.21 -9.75 -1.59
C LEU A 152 -3.09 -10.22 -2.52
N GLU A 153 -2.99 -9.65 -3.73
CA GLU A 153 -1.95 -10.00 -4.70
C GLU A 153 -0.56 -9.60 -4.21
N SER A 154 -0.43 -8.34 -3.72
CA SER A 154 0.87 -7.80 -3.30
C SER A 154 1.39 -8.42 -2.00
N ASN A 155 0.53 -9.01 -1.16
CA ASN A 155 0.92 -9.71 0.07
C ASN A 155 0.92 -11.24 -0.05
N ALA A 156 0.85 -11.78 -1.26
CA ALA A 156 1.05 -13.21 -1.44
C ALA A 156 2.41 -13.64 -0.84
N PRO A 157 2.50 -14.79 -0.13
CA PRO A 157 3.73 -15.19 0.57
C PRO A 157 4.97 -15.20 -0.34
N VAL A 158 4.80 -15.54 -1.61
CA VAL A 158 5.83 -15.40 -2.63
C VAL A 158 5.33 -14.41 -3.67
N GLY A 159 6.13 -13.37 -3.92
CA GLY A 159 5.82 -12.33 -4.88
C GLY A 159 6.94 -12.18 -5.93
N ALA A 160 6.54 -11.85 -7.15
CA ALA A 160 7.45 -11.44 -8.21
C ALA A 160 7.04 -10.02 -8.63
N PHE A 161 7.93 -9.05 -8.42
CA PHE A 161 7.63 -7.63 -8.54
C PHE A 161 8.52 -6.95 -9.56
N ALA A 162 7.95 -6.02 -10.32
CA ALA A 162 8.68 -5.16 -11.23
C ALA A 162 8.76 -3.75 -10.66
N LYS A 163 9.96 -3.24 -10.44
CA LYS A 163 10.15 -1.82 -10.15
C LYS A 163 10.23 -1.07 -11.49
N HIS A 164 9.25 -0.24 -11.75
CA HIS A 164 9.19 0.54 -12.99
C HIS A 164 8.44 1.85 -12.79
N LYS A 165 8.93 2.91 -13.38
CA LYS A 165 8.27 4.22 -13.47
C LYS A 165 8.16 4.60 -14.93
N ASP A 166 9.22 5.12 -15.53
CA ASP A 166 9.30 5.46 -16.96
C ASP A 166 9.82 4.30 -17.81
N TYR A 167 10.54 3.38 -17.19
CA TYR A 167 11.10 2.17 -17.80
C TYR A 167 11.22 1.08 -16.74
N LEU A 168 11.40 -0.16 -17.20
CA LEU A 168 11.68 -1.28 -16.31
C LEU A 168 13.10 -1.14 -15.72
N ASP A 169 13.19 -0.91 -14.42
CA ASP A 169 14.44 -0.80 -13.69
C ASP A 169 14.94 -2.17 -13.22
N SER A 170 14.10 -2.89 -12.49
CA SER A 170 14.50 -4.14 -11.85
C SER A 170 13.32 -5.08 -11.65
N LEU A 171 13.65 -6.38 -11.60
CA LEU A 171 12.72 -7.45 -11.27
C LEU A 171 13.13 -8.08 -9.94
N TYR A 172 12.19 -8.25 -9.04
CA TYR A 172 12.41 -8.77 -7.68
C TYR A 172 11.57 -10.01 -7.42
N ILE A 173 12.13 -10.94 -6.66
CA ILE A 173 11.40 -12.06 -6.08
C ILE A 173 11.50 -11.91 -4.58
N VAL A 174 10.35 -11.84 -3.93
CA VAL A 174 10.24 -11.76 -2.48
C VAL A 174 9.62 -13.05 -1.98
N ASN A 175 10.29 -13.70 -1.05
CA ASN A 175 9.81 -14.90 -0.38
C ASN A 175 9.65 -14.62 1.11
N ASP A 176 8.41 -14.61 1.59
CA ASP A 176 8.05 -14.44 3.00
C ASP A 176 7.68 -15.76 3.68
N THR A 177 7.97 -16.90 3.03
CA THR A 177 7.81 -18.21 3.65
C THR A 177 9.05 -18.60 4.45
N ASP A 178 8.89 -19.52 5.40
CA ASP A 178 10.01 -20.01 6.23
C ASP A 178 10.97 -20.93 5.47
N GLY A 179 10.65 -21.30 4.21
CA GLY A 179 11.39 -22.25 3.41
C GLY A 179 12.00 -21.66 2.15
N ALA A 180 13.01 -22.34 1.64
CA ALA A 180 13.55 -22.07 0.30
C ALA A 180 12.56 -22.48 -0.79
N LEU A 181 12.45 -21.69 -1.85
CA LEU A 181 11.60 -22.02 -3.00
C LEU A 181 12.20 -23.18 -3.84
N GLY A 182 13.50 -23.46 -3.70
CA GLY A 182 14.18 -24.45 -4.53
C GLY A 182 14.39 -23.97 -5.97
N GLU A 183 14.23 -24.88 -6.94
CA GLU A 183 14.31 -24.52 -8.36
C GLU A 183 12.98 -23.95 -8.82
N CYS A 184 13.02 -22.76 -9.40
CA CYS A 184 11.87 -22.01 -9.90
C CYS A 184 12.10 -21.54 -11.33
N GLU A 185 11.02 -21.35 -12.06
CA GLU A 185 11.02 -20.64 -13.31
C GLU A 185 10.17 -19.36 -13.17
N LEU A 186 10.74 -18.22 -13.46
CA LEU A 186 10.06 -16.94 -13.53
C LEU A 186 9.78 -16.62 -14.98
N THR A 187 8.53 -16.28 -15.28
CA THR A 187 8.12 -15.82 -16.60
C THR A 187 7.55 -14.41 -16.49
N TRP A 188 8.13 -13.47 -17.21
CA TRP A 188 7.63 -12.12 -17.37
C TRP A 188 7.05 -11.95 -18.77
N ILE A 189 5.85 -11.42 -18.85
CA ILE A 189 5.17 -11.16 -20.11
C ILE A 189 4.95 -9.65 -20.20
N ILE A 190 5.62 -9.03 -21.17
CA ILE A 190 5.46 -7.61 -21.45
C ILE A 190 4.42 -7.47 -22.56
N THR A 191 3.35 -6.74 -22.27
CA THR A 191 2.28 -6.47 -23.21
C THR A 191 2.15 -4.99 -23.50
N GLU A 192 1.71 -4.66 -24.69
CA GLU A 192 1.38 -3.31 -25.10
C GLU A 192 -0.07 -3.27 -25.57
N THR A 193 -0.75 -2.15 -25.31
CA THR A 193 -2.09 -1.95 -25.86
C THR A 193 -1.99 -1.24 -27.22
N LEU A 194 -2.34 -1.97 -28.27
CA LEU A 194 -2.45 -1.43 -29.63
C LEU A 194 -3.92 -1.47 -30.07
N ASN A 195 -4.45 -0.31 -30.43
CA ASN A 195 -5.84 -0.19 -30.93
C ASN A 195 -6.89 -0.82 -29.98
N GLY A 196 -6.63 -0.80 -28.67
CA GLY A 196 -7.51 -1.39 -27.65
C GLY A 196 -7.31 -2.90 -27.41
N GLU A 197 -6.40 -3.54 -28.12
CA GLU A 197 -6.02 -4.94 -27.92
C GLU A 197 -4.68 -5.07 -27.21
N LEU A 198 -4.57 -6.02 -26.31
CA LEU A 198 -3.31 -6.37 -25.65
C LEU A 198 -2.48 -7.23 -26.60
N VAL A 199 -1.30 -6.74 -26.95
CA VAL A 199 -0.34 -7.45 -27.79
C VAL A 199 0.89 -7.80 -26.96
N GLU A 200 1.22 -9.09 -26.91
CA GLU A 200 2.44 -9.56 -26.27
C GLU A 200 3.66 -9.08 -27.07
N ARG A 201 4.59 -8.41 -26.39
CA ARG A 201 5.80 -7.88 -27.01
C ARG A 201 7.03 -8.70 -26.69
N GLU A 202 7.14 -9.13 -25.48
CA GLU A 202 8.31 -9.87 -25.02
C GLU A 202 7.93 -10.86 -23.92
N VAL A 203 8.54 -12.04 -23.97
CA VAL A 203 8.45 -13.03 -22.90
C VAL A 203 9.86 -13.35 -22.43
N LEU A 204 10.14 -12.98 -21.19
CA LEU A 204 11.40 -13.31 -20.52
C LEU A 204 11.18 -14.50 -19.60
N LYS A 205 12.01 -15.54 -19.76
CA LYS A 205 11.99 -16.72 -18.89
C LYS A 205 13.34 -16.88 -18.23
N GLN A 206 13.34 -16.99 -16.91
CA GLN A 206 14.56 -17.19 -16.14
C GLN A 206 14.37 -18.32 -15.13
N LYS A 207 15.25 -19.31 -15.17
CA LYS A 207 15.37 -20.30 -14.12
C LYS A 207 16.30 -19.79 -13.04
N PHE A 208 15.91 -19.97 -11.80
CA PHE A 208 16.72 -19.60 -10.65
C PHE A 208 16.52 -20.61 -9.52
N ARG A 209 17.42 -20.61 -8.58
CA ARG A 209 17.32 -21.39 -7.35
C ARG A 209 17.45 -20.45 -6.17
N GLN A 210 16.41 -20.40 -5.34
CA GLN A 210 16.48 -19.69 -4.08
C GLN A 210 16.82 -20.66 -2.97
N THR A 211 17.94 -20.42 -2.31
CA THR A 211 18.30 -21.09 -1.06
C THR A 211 17.67 -20.33 0.12
N ALA A 212 17.35 -21.05 1.20
CA ALA A 212 16.83 -20.39 2.41
C ALA A 212 17.78 -19.27 2.84
N VAL A 213 17.20 -18.12 3.16
CA VAL A 213 17.94 -17.06 3.85
C VAL A 213 17.98 -17.49 5.31
N SER A 214 19.17 -17.74 5.84
CA SER A 214 19.36 -17.86 7.28
C SER A 214 19.21 -16.46 7.89
N TRP A 215 18.25 -16.32 8.77
CA TRP A 215 18.03 -15.10 9.57
C TRP A 215 19.11 -14.96 10.65
#